data_56c9d2d606fc64d4883314d9a8ffee43
#
_entry.id   56c9d2d606fc64d4883314d9a8ffee43
#
_cell.length_a   1.000
_cell.length_b   1.000
_cell.length_c   1.000
_cell.angle_alpha   90.00
_cell.angle_beta   90.00
_cell.angle_gamma   90.00
#
_symmetry.space_group_name_H-M   'P 1'
#
loop_
_entity.id
_entity.type
_entity.pdbx_description
1 polymer ?
#
loop_
_entity_poly.entity_id
_entity_poly.type
_entity_poly.pdbx_seq_one_letter_code
_entity_poly.pdbx_strand_id
1 'polypeptide(L)' 'NIREIEKELGDCMFALVNVARKLNLDAETATLTCVHKFKSRFGYIEDQLAAAGKRLEDSDINEMDALWEAAKQHERD' A
#
# COMPACT_ATOMS: atom_id res chain seq x y z
N ASN A 1 -8.06 -16.86 -18.39
CA ASN A 1 -6.87 -17.70 -18.29
C ASN A 1 -5.80 -16.97 -17.50
N ILE A 2 -5.25 -17.65 -16.50
CA ILE A 2 -4.29 -17.05 -15.56
C ILE A 2 -3.01 -16.57 -16.28
N ARG A 3 -2.55 -17.29 -17.29
CA ARG A 3 -1.35 -16.90 -18.04
C ARG A 3 -1.56 -15.62 -18.85
N GLU A 4 -2.76 -15.43 -19.38
CA GLU A 4 -3.09 -14.21 -20.10
C GLU A 4 -3.14 -13.03 -19.15
N ILE A 5 -3.69 -13.24 -17.95
CA ILE A 5 -3.74 -12.22 -16.89
C ILE A 5 -2.32 -11.85 -16.46
N GLU A 6 -1.44 -12.83 -16.28
CA GLU A 6 -0.04 -12.58 -15.92
C GLU A 6 0.67 -11.74 -16.98
N LYS A 7 0.44 -12.03 -18.27
CA LYS A 7 1.02 -11.24 -19.36
C LYS A 7 0.56 -9.80 -19.31
N GLU A 8 -0.74 -9.60 -19.11
CA GLU A 8 -1.29 -8.25 -19.04
C GLU A 8 -0.72 -7.48 -17.84
N LEU A 9 -0.57 -8.16 -16.71
CA LEU A 9 0.04 -7.56 -15.54
C LEU A 9 1.50 -7.17 -15.83
N GLY A 10 2.24 -8.05 -16.47
CA GLY A 10 3.62 -7.77 -16.86
C GLY A 10 3.72 -6.57 -17.78
N ASP A 11 2.82 -6.47 -18.74
CA ASP A 11 2.77 -5.34 -19.68
C ASP A 11 2.49 -4.02 -18.92
N CYS A 12 1.59 -4.06 -17.95
CA CYS A 12 1.30 -2.88 -17.12
C CYS A 12 2.53 -2.45 -16.33
N MET A 13 3.24 -3.39 -15.72
CA MET A 13 4.45 -3.10 -14.96
C MET A 13 5.54 -2.52 -15.86
N PHE A 14 5.70 -3.07 -17.06
CA PHE A 14 6.64 -2.57 -18.04
C PHE A 14 6.32 -1.12 -18.44
N ALA A 15 5.04 -0.85 -18.68
CA ALA A 15 4.59 0.51 -19.01
C ALA A 15 4.91 1.49 -17.90
N LEU A 16 4.71 1.10 -16.63
CA LEU A 16 5.04 1.94 -15.49
C LEU A 16 6.54 2.23 -15.40
N VAL A 17 7.37 1.23 -15.64
CA VAL A 17 8.83 1.41 -15.66
C VAL A 17 9.23 2.40 -16.76
N ASN A 18 8.60 2.30 -17.93
CA ASN A 18 8.86 3.23 -19.02
C ASN A 18 8.45 4.67 -18.70
N VAL A 19 7.33 4.85 -17.98
CA VAL A 19 6.93 6.17 -17.50
C VAL A 19 8.00 6.74 -16.58
N ALA A 20 8.49 5.93 -15.64
CA ALA A 20 9.56 6.34 -14.74
C ALA A 20 10.81 6.77 -15.50
N ARG A 21 11.21 6.00 -16.52
CA ARG A 21 12.38 6.32 -17.35
C ARG A 21 12.21 7.67 -18.05
N LYS A 22 11.05 7.91 -18.65
CA LYS A 22 10.79 9.15 -19.39
C LYS A 22 10.80 10.36 -18.49
N LEU A 23 10.38 10.19 -17.24
CA LEU A 23 10.38 11.26 -16.24
C LEU A 23 11.70 11.35 -15.47
N ASN A 24 12.66 10.51 -15.81
CA ASN A 24 13.95 10.43 -15.14
C ASN A 24 13.82 10.10 -13.65
N LEU A 25 12.90 9.18 -13.33
CA LEU A 25 12.64 8.71 -11.98
C LEU A 25 13.18 7.30 -11.82
N ASP A 26 13.54 6.95 -10.59
CA ASP A 26 13.97 5.60 -10.24
C ASP A 26 12.75 4.81 -9.76
N ALA A 27 12.31 3.82 -10.56
CA ALA A 27 11.14 3.01 -10.26
C ALA A 27 11.33 2.21 -8.97
N GLU A 28 12.54 1.73 -8.71
CA GLU A 28 12.84 0.98 -7.49
C GLU A 28 12.67 1.86 -6.25
N THR A 29 13.22 3.06 -6.27
CA THR A 29 13.08 4.03 -5.17
C THR A 29 11.62 4.39 -4.95
N ALA A 30 10.85 4.62 -6.02
CA ALA A 30 9.43 4.92 -5.92
C ALA A 30 8.67 3.76 -5.27
N THR A 31 8.99 2.53 -5.65
CA THR A 31 8.36 1.34 -5.07
C THR A 31 8.70 1.19 -3.59
N LEU A 32 9.96 1.39 -3.21
CA LEU A 32 10.38 1.33 -1.80
C LEU A 32 9.68 2.38 -0.95
N THR A 33 9.53 3.59 -1.48
CA THR A 33 8.79 4.66 -0.81
C THR A 33 7.34 4.23 -0.53
N CYS A 34 6.70 3.59 -1.51
CA CYS A 34 5.35 3.06 -1.35
C CYS A 34 5.29 1.97 -0.28
N VAL A 35 6.27 1.06 -0.28
CA VAL A 35 6.33 -0.02 0.72
C VAL A 35 6.49 0.55 2.14
N HIS A 36 7.37 1.53 2.32
CA HIS A 36 7.58 2.17 3.62
C HIS A 36 6.31 2.87 4.11
N LYS A 37 5.62 3.56 3.20
CA LYS A 37 4.35 4.22 3.51
C LYS A 37 3.30 3.20 3.95
N PHE A 38 3.19 2.08 3.25
CA PHE A 38 2.26 1.01 3.59
C PHE A 38 2.58 0.45 4.98
N LYS A 39 3.83 0.16 5.26
CA LYS A 39 4.26 -0.37 6.56
C LYS A 39 3.93 0.58 7.70
N SER A 40 4.15 1.87 7.49
CA SER A 40 3.84 2.89 8.49
C SER A 40 2.36 2.94 8.80
N ARG A 41 1.53 2.95 7.76
CA ARG A 41 0.06 2.99 7.93
C ARG A 41 -0.47 1.71 8.53
N PHE A 42 0.04 0.57 8.12
CA PHE A 42 -0.38 -0.73 8.66
C PHE A 42 0.01 -0.83 10.14
N GLY A 43 1.20 -0.34 10.51
CA GLY A 43 1.63 -0.26 11.91
C GLY A 43 0.68 0.58 12.76
N TYR A 44 0.22 1.71 12.22
CA TYR A 44 -0.79 2.54 12.90
C TYR A 44 -2.07 1.77 13.13
N ILE A 45 -2.54 1.01 12.12
CA ILE A 45 -3.75 0.19 12.24
C ILE A 45 -3.57 -0.86 13.34
N GLU A 46 -2.44 -1.55 13.34
CA GLU A 46 -2.14 -2.56 14.36
C GLU A 46 -2.15 -1.96 15.77
N ASP A 47 -1.54 -0.78 15.93
CA ASP A 47 -1.46 -0.09 17.22
C ASP A 47 -2.85 0.32 17.70
N GLN A 48 -3.69 0.84 16.81
CA GLN A 48 -5.05 1.25 17.16
C GLN A 48 -5.92 0.06 17.54
N LEU A 49 -5.80 -1.05 16.83
CA LEU A 49 -6.53 -2.27 17.16
C LEU A 49 -6.08 -2.82 18.51
N ALA A 50 -4.77 -2.84 18.76
CA ALA A 50 -4.23 -3.30 20.04
C ALA A 50 -4.72 -2.44 21.20
N ALA A 51 -4.77 -1.12 21.01
CA ALA A 51 -5.29 -0.18 22.02
C ALA A 51 -6.77 -0.43 22.33
N ALA A 52 -7.53 -0.92 21.35
CA ALA A 52 -8.94 -1.29 21.53
C ALA A 52 -9.12 -2.72 22.04
N GLY A 53 -8.03 -3.45 22.31
CA GLY A 53 -8.07 -4.84 22.77
C GLY A 53 -8.42 -5.82 21.68
N LYS A 54 -8.23 -5.45 20.42
CA LYS A 54 -8.55 -6.31 19.28
C LYS A 54 -7.29 -6.81 18.60
N ARG A 55 -7.39 -7.99 18.00
CA ARG A 55 -6.36 -8.52 17.11
C ARG A 55 -6.78 -8.20 15.68
N LEU A 56 -5.84 -8.29 14.76
CA LEU A 56 -6.09 -8.04 13.34
C LEU A 56 -7.19 -8.96 12.80
N GLU A 57 -7.21 -10.23 13.23
CA GLU A 57 -8.22 -11.21 12.81
C GLU A 57 -9.63 -10.84 13.25
N ASP A 58 -9.76 -10.01 14.29
CA ASP A 58 -11.06 -9.62 14.85
C ASP A 58 -11.63 -8.38 14.15
N SER A 59 -10.89 -7.80 13.21
CA SER A 59 -11.29 -6.61 12.46
C SER A 59 -11.92 -7.01 11.13
N ASP A 60 -12.66 -6.09 10.54
CA ASP A 60 -13.22 -6.26 9.20
C ASP A 60 -12.69 -5.18 8.26
N ILE A 61 -13.00 -5.31 6.97
CA ILE A 61 -12.49 -4.41 5.95
C ILE A 61 -12.97 -2.97 6.18
N ASN A 62 -14.18 -2.80 6.69
CA ASN A 62 -14.73 -1.46 6.95
C ASN A 62 -13.95 -0.74 8.06
N GLU A 63 -13.66 -1.45 9.15
CA GLU A 63 -12.85 -0.92 10.24
C GLU A 63 -11.43 -0.63 9.77
N MET A 64 -10.83 -1.53 9.01
CA MET A 64 -9.48 -1.36 8.49
C MET A 64 -9.40 -0.17 7.52
N ASP A 65 -10.39 0.02 6.67
CA ASP A 65 -10.45 1.18 5.77
C ASP A 65 -10.55 2.48 6.55
N ALA A 66 -11.36 2.51 7.61
CA ALA A 66 -11.50 3.69 8.45
C ALA A 66 -10.17 4.01 9.16
N LEU A 67 -9.48 2.99 9.65
CA LEU A 67 -8.17 3.16 10.29
C LEU A 67 -7.10 3.58 9.29
N TRP A 68 -7.18 3.09 8.05
CA TRP A 68 -6.28 3.50 6.98
C TRP A 68 -6.42 5.00 6.70
N GLU A 69 -7.66 5.49 6.60
CA GLU A 69 -7.91 6.91 6.40
C GLU A 69 -7.44 7.73 7.59
N ALA A 70 -7.64 7.22 8.82
CA ALA A 70 -7.14 7.85 10.03
C ALA A 70 -5.60 7.90 10.04
N ALA A 71 -4.95 6.85 9.56
CA ALA A 71 -3.49 6.81 9.45
C ALA A 71 -2.96 7.90 8.50
N LYS A 72 -3.64 8.10 7.37
CA LYS A 72 -3.29 9.18 6.44
C LYS A 72 -3.41 10.55 7.09
N GLN A 73 -4.47 10.75 7.85
CA GLN A 73 -4.70 12.02 8.56
C GLN A 73 -3.63 12.24 9.63
N HIS A 74 -3.26 11.18 10.34
CA HIS A 74 -2.21 11.21 11.36
C HIS A 74 -0.87 11.63 10.76
N GLU A 75 -0.55 11.17 9.56
CA GLU A 75 0.68 11.55 8.83
C GLU A 75 0.71 13.04 8.50
N ARG A 76 -0.44 13.63 8.23
CA ARG A 76 -0.55 15.06 7.89
C ARG A 76 -0.43 15.97 9.09
N ASP A 77 -0.84 15.46 10.25
CA ASP A 77 -0.78 16.21 11.51
C ASP A 77 0.61 16.12 12.13
#